data_c342ba8e45ce9c18003514661890b0c0
#
_entry.id   c342ba8e45ce9c18003514661890b0c0
#
_cell.length_a   1.000
_cell.length_b   1.000
_cell.length_c   1.000
_cell.angle_alpha   90.00
_cell.angle_beta   90.00
_cell.angle_gamma   90.00
#
_symmetry.space_group_name_H-M   'P 1'
#
loop_
_entity.id
_entity.type
_entity.pdbx_description
1 polymer ?
#
loop_
_entity_poly.entity_id
_entity_poly.type
_entity_poly.pdbx_seq_one_letter_code
_entity_poly.pdbx_strand_id
1 'polypeptide(L)'
;MPRGRPALLALGAVLVCVPLLLLPAARRHGPARLPANATVRAGVMPGDPAVAYREAAAPRFPASSRPDVLLLHGQAFTSGTWQALGTLALLAAEGHRAVAIDLPGSVATQWGRAAFLQRVVRQLGLQRPVLVSPSMSGRFALPFLLAHGEQLAGFVPIAPVGTREYSAVQYQQVQTPTLILYGERDTGLGQQALQSLQHLPKHRVVVLPGAGHACYMDKPEDFHQALLGFLGQLK
;
A
#
# COMPACT_ATOMS: atom_id res chain seq x y z
N MET A 1 -13.23 50.03 -72.98
CA MET A 1 -12.12 49.80 -72.09
C MET A 1 -12.31 50.64 -70.83
N PRO A 2 -12.54 50.08 -69.70
CA PRO A 2 -11.94 50.60 -68.47
C PRO A 2 -11.28 49.44 -67.61
N ARG A 3 -10.21 49.82 -67.02
CA ARG A 3 -9.33 49.00 -66.20
C ARG A 3 -9.93 48.72 -64.79
N GLY A 4 -10.14 47.46 -64.42
CA GLY A 4 -10.48 47.04 -63.06
C GLY A 4 -9.27 47.05 -62.12
N ARG A 5 -9.48 47.66 -60.97
CA ARG A 5 -8.54 47.63 -59.85
C ARG A 5 -8.76 46.34 -59.01
N PRO A 6 -7.74 45.63 -58.50
CA PRO A 6 -7.94 44.54 -57.60
C PRO A 6 -8.14 45.06 -56.15
N ALA A 7 -9.15 44.51 -55.46
CA ALA A 7 -9.40 44.73 -54.04
C ALA A 7 -8.43 43.91 -53.21
N LEU A 8 -7.68 44.58 -52.33
CA LEU A 8 -6.88 43.93 -51.29
C LEU A 8 -7.81 43.44 -50.16
N LEU A 9 -7.90 42.16 -49.97
CA LEU A 9 -8.49 41.54 -48.79
C LEU A 9 -7.45 41.51 -47.67
N ALA A 10 -7.67 42.31 -46.61
CA ALA A 10 -6.88 42.27 -45.39
C ALA A 10 -7.35 41.08 -44.56
N LEU A 11 -6.49 40.07 -44.40
CA LEU A 11 -6.67 38.97 -43.41
C LEU A 11 -6.31 39.52 -42.02
N GLY A 12 -7.33 39.75 -41.20
CA GLY A 12 -7.15 40.02 -39.78
C GLY A 12 -6.77 38.73 -39.02
N ALA A 13 -5.55 38.65 -38.58
CA ALA A 13 -5.09 37.58 -37.66
C ALA A 13 -5.68 37.82 -36.27
N VAL A 14 -6.63 36.99 -35.86
CA VAL A 14 -7.12 36.98 -34.47
C VAL A 14 -6.11 36.20 -33.63
N LEU A 15 -5.32 36.91 -32.83
CA LEU A 15 -4.47 36.34 -31.82
C LEU A 15 -5.34 35.84 -30.64
N VAL A 16 -5.59 34.54 -30.59
CA VAL A 16 -6.22 33.92 -29.43
C VAL A 16 -5.13 33.70 -28.36
N CYS A 17 -5.09 34.61 -27.39
CA CYS A 17 -4.29 34.39 -26.17
C CYS A 17 -4.93 33.27 -25.35
N VAL A 18 -4.38 32.06 -25.43
CA VAL A 18 -4.68 30.96 -24.51
C VAL A 18 -3.94 31.24 -23.19
N PRO A 19 -4.63 31.43 -22.06
CA PRO A 19 -3.94 31.56 -20.78
C PRO A 19 -3.24 30.25 -20.44
N LEU A 20 -1.93 30.30 -20.32
CA LEU A 20 -1.09 29.20 -19.84
C LEU A 20 -1.44 28.98 -18.35
N LEU A 21 -2.38 28.07 -18.08
CA LEU A 21 -2.64 27.59 -16.72
C LEU A 21 -1.37 26.90 -16.21
N LEU A 22 -0.62 27.59 -15.37
CA LEU A 22 0.48 27.03 -14.59
C LEU A 22 -0.12 25.96 -13.67
N LEU A 23 -0.07 24.71 -14.10
CA LEU A 23 -0.27 23.56 -13.23
C LEU A 23 0.80 23.61 -12.13
N PRO A 24 0.43 23.46 -10.84
CA PRO A 24 1.44 23.39 -9.79
C PRO A 24 2.36 22.22 -10.09
N ALA A 25 3.64 22.51 -10.18
CA ALA A 25 4.69 21.52 -10.39
C ALA A 25 4.53 20.42 -9.32
N ALA A 26 4.16 19.22 -9.74
CA ALA A 26 4.20 18.05 -8.88
C ALA A 26 5.63 17.99 -8.31
N ARG A 27 5.76 18.08 -6.99
CA ARG A 27 7.04 17.92 -6.31
C ARG A 27 7.55 16.53 -6.70
N ARG A 28 8.52 16.51 -7.60
CA ARG A 28 9.31 15.31 -7.88
C ARG A 28 10.09 15.03 -6.60
N HIS A 29 9.61 14.06 -5.82
CA HIS A 29 10.44 13.48 -4.77
C HIS A 29 11.62 12.84 -5.49
N GLY A 30 12.81 13.39 -5.30
CA GLY A 30 14.04 12.75 -5.74
C GLY A 30 14.17 11.36 -5.11
N PRO A 31 15.06 10.48 -5.62
CA PRO A 31 15.23 9.14 -5.07
C PRO A 31 15.41 9.25 -3.56
N ALA A 32 14.51 8.60 -2.81
CA ALA A 32 14.55 8.62 -1.35
C ALA A 32 15.89 8.03 -0.91
N ARG A 33 16.80 8.88 -0.45
CA ARG A 33 18.01 8.42 0.25
C ARG A 33 17.50 7.69 1.47
N LEU A 34 17.74 6.36 1.51
CA LEU A 34 17.50 5.56 2.70
C LEU A 34 18.18 6.26 3.87
N PRO A 35 17.44 6.64 4.92
CA PRO A 35 18.06 7.30 6.07
C PRO A 35 19.01 6.32 6.75
N ALA A 36 20.25 6.69 6.88
CA ALA A 36 21.32 5.85 7.38
C ALA A 36 21.17 5.38 8.85
N ASN A 37 20.11 5.78 9.59
CA ASN A 37 20.05 5.65 11.04
C ASN A 37 18.73 5.13 11.65
N ALA A 38 17.81 4.55 10.89
CA ALA A 38 16.67 3.92 11.53
C ALA A 38 17.09 2.55 12.10
N THR A 39 17.16 2.43 13.42
CA THR A 39 17.50 1.16 14.08
C THR A 39 16.33 0.19 13.99
N VAL A 40 16.52 -0.94 13.31
CA VAL A 40 15.57 -2.04 13.32
C VAL A 40 15.86 -2.95 14.51
N ARG A 41 14.86 -3.16 15.38
CA ARG A 41 14.94 -4.06 16.53
C ARG A 41 14.20 -5.36 16.20
N ALA A 42 14.77 -6.48 16.62
CA ALA A 42 14.08 -7.77 16.59
C ALA A 42 13.51 -8.08 17.98
N GLY A 43 12.36 -8.73 18.01
CA GLY A 43 11.72 -9.18 19.23
C GLY A 43 10.88 -10.43 19.02
N VAL A 44 10.37 -10.97 20.11
CA VAL A 44 9.42 -12.08 20.12
C VAL A 44 8.22 -11.69 20.97
N MET A 45 7.05 -11.69 20.35
CA MET A 45 5.77 -11.53 21.05
C MET A 45 5.39 -12.87 21.67
N PRO A 46 5.18 -12.93 23.01
CA PRO A 46 4.82 -14.17 23.67
C PRO A 46 3.40 -14.62 23.31
N GLY A 47 3.17 -15.92 23.43
CA GLY A 47 1.86 -16.54 23.19
C GLY A 47 1.99 -17.88 22.50
N ASP A 48 0.85 -18.49 22.18
CA ASP A 48 0.77 -19.73 21.43
C ASP A 48 0.05 -19.47 20.07
N PRO A 49 0.79 -19.53 18.97
CA PRO A 49 2.25 -19.56 18.88
C PRO A 49 2.91 -18.22 19.29
N ALA A 50 4.17 -18.30 19.74
CA ALA A 50 5.02 -17.11 19.86
C ALA A 50 5.33 -16.54 18.47
N VAL A 51 5.46 -15.21 18.35
CA VAL A 51 5.61 -14.53 17.06
C VAL A 51 6.89 -13.69 17.06
N ALA A 52 7.82 -14.04 16.21
CA ALA A 52 8.98 -13.19 15.95
C ALA A 52 8.57 -11.95 15.15
N TYR A 53 9.16 -10.81 15.46
CA TYR A 53 8.91 -9.58 14.76
C TYR A 53 10.16 -8.72 14.62
N ARG A 54 10.12 -7.78 13.68
CA ARG A 54 11.10 -6.71 13.50
C ARG A 54 10.35 -5.37 13.51
N GLU A 55 10.93 -4.41 14.19
CA GLU A 55 10.33 -3.11 14.39
C GLU A 55 11.33 -1.99 14.10
N ALA A 56 10.90 -0.99 13.36
CA ALA A 56 11.55 0.30 13.25
C ALA A 56 10.58 1.38 13.74
N ALA A 57 11.00 2.09 14.79
CA ALA A 57 10.22 3.20 15.31
C ALA A 57 10.73 4.51 14.73
N ALA A 58 9.80 5.41 14.42
CA ALA A 58 10.15 6.80 14.13
C ALA A 58 10.92 7.39 15.32
N PRO A 59 11.88 8.31 15.08
CA PRO A 59 12.42 9.14 16.14
C PRO A 59 11.25 9.74 16.92
N ARG A 60 11.32 9.73 18.25
CA ARG A 60 10.24 10.26 19.12
C ARG A 60 10.04 11.75 18.87
N PHE A 61 9.22 12.07 17.89
CA PHE A 61 8.53 13.35 17.84
C PHE A 61 7.25 13.25 18.69
N PRO A 62 6.71 14.36 19.24
CA PRO A 62 5.46 14.31 19.99
C PRO A 62 4.44 13.58 19.12
N ALA A 63 3.78 12.58 19.69
CA ALA A 63 2.91 11.56 19.09
C ALA A 63 2.53 11.87 17.64
N SER A 64 3.21 11.26 16.68
CA SER A 64 2.91 11.51 15.27
C SER A 64 1.48 11.02 15.04
N SER A 65 0.66 11.85 14.42
CA SER A 65 -0.70 11.48 13.98
C SER A 65 -0.69 10.45 12.84
N ARG A 66 0.49 9.93 12.50
CA ARG A 66 0.68 8.97 11.42
C ARG A 66 0.36 7.56 11.88
N PRO A 67 -0.39 6.78 11.09
CA PRO A 67 -0.74 5.41 11.46
C PRO A 67 0.50 4.53 11.53
N ASP A 68 0.46 3.54 12.41
CA ASP A 68 1.42 2.44 12.43
C ASP A 68 1.28 1.62 11.15
N VAL A 69 2.34 0.89 10.74
CA VAL A 69 2.29 -0.02 9.59
C VAL A 69 2.65 -1.43 10.03
N LEU A 70 1.72 -2.36 9.82
CA LEU A 70 1.91 -3.80 10.07
C LEU A 70 2.15 -4.51 8.74
N LEU A 71 3.32 -5.12 8.59
CA LEU A 71 3.78 -5.79 7.39
C LEU A 71 3.76 -7.30 7.59
N LEU A 72 2.95 -7.98 6.80
CA LEU A 72 2.93 -9.43 6.72
C LEU A 72 3.83 -9.89 5.57
N HIS A 73 4.09 -11.20 5.45
CA HIS A 73 4.95 -11.74 4.38
C HIS A 73 4.25 -12.80 3.53
N GLY A 74 4.75 -13.03 2.31
CA GLY A 74 4.37 -14.14 1.45
C GLY A 74 5.00 -15.47 1.90
N GLN A 75 4.58 -16.59 1.29
CA GLN A 75 4.96 -17.93 1.71
C GLN A 75 6.48 -18.18 1.71
N ALA A 76 7.22 -17.62 0.74
CA ALA A 76 8.67 -17.80 0.60
C ALA A 76 9.52 -16.81 1.41
N PHE A 77 8.87 -15.96 2.22
CA PHE A 77 9.50 -14.81 2.86
C PHE A 77 9.30 -14.82 4.38
N THR A 78 9.90 -13.84 5.05
CA THR A 78 9.81 -13.61 6.51
C THR A 78 9.74 -12.11 6.80
N SER A 79 9.62 -11.74 8.07
CA SER A 79 9.77 -10.35 8.54
C SER A 79 11.09 -9.72 8.10
N GLY A 80 12.15 -10.55 7.99
CA GLY A 80 13.47 -10.12 7.50
C GLY A 80 13.49 -9.57 6.10
N THR A 81 12.56 -9.98 5.24
CA THR A 81 12.42 -9.45 3.86
C THR A 81 12.17 -7.95 3.87
N TRP A 82 11.30 -7.46 4.73
CA TRP A 82 10.98 -6.03 4.84
C TRP A 82 12.16 -5.20 5.38
N GLN A 83 13.00 -5.81 6.22
CA GLN A 83 14.25 -5.20 6.66
C GLN A 83 15.26 -5.13 5.51
N ALA A 84 15.45 -6.24 4.78
CA ALA A 84 16.39 -6.33 3.66
C ALA A 84 16.03 -5.36 2.51
N LEU A 85 14.74 -5.17 2.23
CA LEU A 85 14.24 -4.19 1.27
C LEU A 85 14.39 -2.73 1.75
N GLY A 86 14.74 -2.49 3.00
CA GLY A 86 14.78 -1.16 3.58
C GLY A 86 13.42 -0.56 3.91
N THR A 87 12.32 -1.31 3.73
CA THR A 87 10.94 -0.82 3.95
C THR A 87 10.72 -0.35 5.38
N LEU A 88 11.22 -1.11 6.38
CA LEU A 88 11.10 -0.73 7.79
C LEU A 88 11.80 0.59 8.08
N ALA A 89 13.03 0.76 7.60
CA ALA A 89 13.81 1.98 7.81
C ALA A 89 13.19 3.18 7.10
N LEU A 90 12.69 2.98 5.87
CA LEU A 90 12.02 4.02 5.09
C LEU A 90 10.74 4.51 5.82
N LEU A 91 9.89 3.61 6.28
CA LEU A 91 8.66 3.98 6.99
C LEU A 91 8.96 4.73 8.29
N ALA A 92 9.99 4.29 9.04
CA ALA A 92 10.42 4.97 10.25
C ALA A 92 10.93 6.39 9.97
N ALA A 93 11.67 6.58 8.89
CA ALA A 93 12.14 7.92 8.46
C ALA A 93 11.00 8.85 8.08
N GLU A 94 9.95 8.29 7.50
CA GLU A 94 8.73 9.02 7.16
C GLU A 94 7.80 9.23 8.36
N GLY A 95 8.23 8.86 9.57
CA GLY A 95 7.51 9.11 10.82
C GLY A 95 6.47 8.04 11.17
N HIS A 96 6.47 6.88 10.52
CA HIS A 96 5.61 5.76 10.84
C HIS A 96 6.35 4.76 11.74
N ARG A 97 5.68 4.23 12.75
CA ARG A 97 6.13 3.00 13.40
C ARG A 97 5.82 1.83 12.49
N ALA A 98 6.83 1.07 12.07
CA ALA A 98 6.69 -0.06 11.17
C ALA A 98 7.06 -1.37 11.87
N VAL A 99 6.16 -2.35 11.83
CA VAL A 99 6.35 -3.67 12.43
C VAL A 99 6.12 -4.75 11.38
N ALA A 100 7.09 -5.62 11.17
CA ALA A 100 6.97 -6.80 10.34
C ALA A 100 6.99 -8.05 11.23
N ILE A 101 6.05 -8.97 11.02
CA ILE A 101 5.92 -10.20 11.82
C ILE A 101 6.18 -11.44 10.99
N ASP A 102 6.63 -12.52 11.65
CA ASP A 102 6.67 -13.86 11.07
C ASP A 102 5.35 -14.57 11.33
N LEU A 103 4.65 -14.93 10.24
CA LEU A 103 3.36 -15.59 10.31
C LEU A 103 3.53 -17.07 10.71
N PRO A 104 2.69 -17.58 11.62
CA PRO A 104 2.74 -18.98 12.00
C PRO A 104 2.20 -19.89 10.89
N GLY A 105 2.86 -21.04 10.68
CA GLY A 105 2.44 -22.02 9.68
C GLY A 105 1.16 -22.81 10.03
N SER A 106 0.71 -22.76 11.29
CA SER A 106 -0.25 -23.73 11.85
C SER A 106 -1.64 -23.19 12.22
N VAL A 107 -1.99 -21.95 11.87
CA VAL A 107 -3.34 -21.43 12.19
C VAL A 107 -4.36 -21.91 11.14
N ALA A 108 -5.19 -22.91 11.50
CA ALA A 108 -5.99 -23.68 10.56
C ALA A 108 -7.27 -22.96 10.06
N THR A 109 -7.96 -22.18 10.91
CA THR A 109 -9.28 -21.61 10.59
C THR A 109 -9.23 -20.12 10.27
N GLN A 110 -10.22 -19.64 9.49
CA GLN A 110 -10.38 -18.21 9.20
C GLN A 110 -10.52 -17.38 10.49
N TRP A 111 -11.35 -17.83 11.41
CA TRP A 111 -11.58 -17.19 12.71
C TRP A 111 -10.31 -17.16 13.55
N GLY A 112 -9.57 -18.26 13.59
CA GLY A 112 -8.27 -18.31 14.25
C GLY A 112 -7.26 -17.33 13.67
N ARG A 113 -7.26 -17.14 12.34
CA ARG A 113 -6.36 -16.20 11.66
C ARG A 113 -6.73 -14.74 11.93
N ALA A 114 -8.02 -14.38 11.93
CA ALA A 114 -8.48 -13.06 12.31
C ALA A 114 -8.15 -12.76 13.78
N ALA A 115 -8.45 -13.69 14.70
CA ALA A 115 -8.13 -13.56 16.11
C ALA A 115 -6.62 -13.45 16.38
N PHE A 116 -5.82 -14.16 15.59
CA PHE A 116 -4.36 -14.05 15.63
C PHE A 116 -3.90 -12.62 15.32
N LEU A 117 -4.35 -12.03 14.22
CA LEU A 117 -3.99 -10.65 13.88
C LEU A 117 -4.52 -9.65 14.92
N GLN A 118 -5.72 -9.86 15.45
CA GLN A 118 -6.25 -9.03 16.52
C GLN A 118 -5.36 -9.09 17.78
N ARG A 119 -4.86 -10.28 18.13
CA ARG A 119 -3.89 -10.46 19.22
C ARG A 119 -2.59 -9.70 18.92
N VAL A 120 -2.05 -9.81 17.70
CA VAL A 120 -0.84 -9.08 17.27
C VAL A 120 -1.01 -7.57 17.43
N VAL A 121 -2.06 -7.01 16.85
CA VAL A 121 -2.34 -5.56 16.94
C VAL A 121 -2.41 -5.11 18.40
N ARG A 122 -3.12 -5.86 19.25
CA ARG A 122 -3.29 -5.52 20.67
C ARG A 122 -2.01 -5.65 21.47
N GLN A 123 -1.29 -6.78 21.35
CA GLN A 123 -0.09 -7.06 22.18
C GLN A 123 1.10 -6.19 21.79
N LEU A 124 1.24 -5.84 20.51
CA LEU A 124 2.24 -4.90 20.05
C LEU A 124 1.81 -3.43 20.22
N GLY A 125 0.60 -3.18 20.72
CA GLY A 125 0.08 -1.84 20.98
C GLY A 125 -0.02 -0.99 19.71
N LEU A 126 -0.33 -1.59 18.55
CA LEU A 126 -0.46 -0.88 17.29
C LEU A 126 -1.75 -0.06 17.26
N GLN A 127 -1.64 1.21 16.90
CA GLN A 127 -2.76 2.15 16.89
C GLN A 127 -3.32 2.27 15.46
N ARG A 128 -4.46 1.63 15.20
CA ARG A 128 -5.11 1.63 13.90
C ARG A 128 -4.11 1.46 12.73
N PRO A 129 -3.40 0.34 12.64
CA PRO A 129 -2.32 0.19 11.68
C PRO A 129 -2.83 0.15 10.24
N VAL A 130 -1.97 0.52 9.29
CA VAL A 130 -2.10 0.11 7.89
C VAL A 130 -1.56 -1.30 7.76
N LEU A 131 -2.38 -2.22 7.26
CA LEU A 131 -2.03 -3.63 7.10
C LEU A 131 -1.54 -3.89 5.68
N VAL A 132 -0.27 -4.27 5.52
CA VAL A 132 0.32 -4.67 4.24
C VAL A 132 0.35 -6.19 4.14
N SER A 133 -0.29 -6.74 3.10
CA SER A 133 -0.56 -8.19 3.02
C SER A 133 -0.26 -8.76 1.63
N PRO A 134 0.94 -9.31 1.39
CA PRO A 134 1.28 -9.96 0.13
C PRO A 134 0.89 -11.44 0.11
N SER A 135 0.38 -11.90 -1.04
CA SER A 135 0.23 -13.31 -1.39
C SER A 135 -0.43 -14.16 -0.28
N MET A 136 0.27 -15.14 0.25
CA MET A 136 -0.20 -16.09 1.28
C MET A 136 -0.81 -15.40 2.51
N SER A 137 -0.29 -14.25 2.90
CA SER A 137 -0.81 -13.52 4.07
C SER A 137 -2.24 -13.00 3.89
N GLY A 138 -2.79 -13.01 2.67
CA GLY A 138 -4.20 -12.76 2.41
C GLY A 138 -5.13 -13.66 3.22
N ARG A 139 -4.71 -14.89 3.52
CA ARG A 139 -5.46 -15.82 4.39
C ARG A 139 -5.65 -15.33 5.82
N PHE A 140 -4.77 -14.47 6.30
CA PHE A 140 -4.86 -13.81 7.61
C PHE A 140 -5.54 -12.44 7.51
N ALA A 141 -5.14 -11.67 6.51
CA ALA A 141 -5.57 -10.27 6.37
C ALA A 141 -7.04 -10.13 5.94
N LEU A 142 -7.52 -10.97 5.00
CA LEU A 142 -8.90 -10.85 4.52
C LEU A 142 -9.95 -11.15 5.59
N PRO A 143 -9.88 -12.25 6.36
CA PRO A 143 -10.84 -12.46 7.44
C PRO A 143 -10.74 -11.38 8.53
N PHE A 144 -9.55 -10.85 8.81
CA PHE A 144 -9.39 -9.73 9.73
C PHE A 144 -10.03 -8.45 9.19
N LEU A 145 -9.80 -8.10 7.92
CA LEU A 145 -10.40 -6.96 7.25
C LEU A 145 -11.93 -6.98 7.32
N LEU A 146 -12.52 -8.14 7.05
CA LEU A 146 -13.99 -8.30 7.03
C LEU A 146 -14.60 -8.26 8.43
N ALA A 147 -13.90 -8.78 9.44
CA ALA A 147 -14.40 -8.83 10.81
C ALA A 147 -14.05 -7.58 11.63
N HIS A 148 -12.93 -6.92 11.34
CA HIS A 148 -12.31 -5.88 12.16
C HIS A 148 -11.71 -4.74 11.34
N GLY A 149 -12.24 -4.47 10.14
CA GLY A 149 -11.71 -3.44 9.25
C GLY A 149 -11.70 -2.03 9.85
N GLU A 150 -12.58 -1.75 10.82
CA GLU A 150 -12.62 -0.49 11.57
C GLU A 150 -11.37 -0.26 12.44
N GLN A 151 -10.65 -1.33 12.80
CA GLN A 151 -9.39 -1.26 13.55
C GLN A 151 -8.19 -0.89 12.66
N LEU A 152 -8.38 -0.82 11.33
CA LEU A 152 -7.36 -0.44 10.37
C LEU A 152 -7.51 1.02 9.92
N ALA A 153 -6.39 1.73 9.80
CA ALA A 153 -6.35 3.01 9.09
C ALA A 153 -6.35 2.80 7.57
N GLY A 154 -5.82 1.68 7.10
CA GLY A 154 -5.77 1.32 5.69
C GLY A 154 -5.37 -0.14 5.46
N PHE A 155 -5.59 -0.60 4.25
CA PHE A 155 -5.25 -1.95 3.82
C PHE A 155 -4.49 -1.91 2.49
N VAL A 156 -3.37 -2.64 2.40
CA VAL A 156 -2.54 -2.73 1.21
C VAL A 156 -2.36 -4.20 0.83
N PRO A 157 -3.34 -4.80 0.14
CA PRO A 157 -3.22 -6.14 -0.42
C PRO A 157 -2.28 -6.14 -1.63
N ILE A 158 -1.32 -7.06 -1.65
CA ILE A 158 -0.39 -7.25 -2.76
C ILE A 158 -0.63 -8.64 -3.35
N ALA A 159 -1.47 -8.72 -4.38
CA ALA A 159 -1.89 -9.98 -5.01
C ALA A 159 -2.22 -11.09 -3.98
N PRO A 160 -3.09 -10.84 -2.97
CA PRO A 160 -3.34 -11.78 -1.89
C PRO A 160 -4.11 -13.00 -2.37
N VAL A 161 -3.82 -14.15 -1.76
CA VAL A 161 -4.64 -15.36 -1.94
C VAL A 161 -5.93 -15.29 -1.12
N GLY A 162 -6.94 -16.08 -1.49
CA GLY A 162 -8.19 -16.21 -0.73
C GLY A 162 -9.26 -15.16 -1.07
N THR A 163 -9.03 -14.27 -2.03
CA THR A 163 -9.99 -13.20 -2.36
C THR A 163 -11.33 -13.71 -2.89
N ARG A 164 -11.37 -14.89 -3.50
CA ARG A 164 -12.60 -15.53 -4.00
C ARG A 164 -13.41 -16.26 -2.92
N GLU A 165 -12.87 -16.37 -1.71
CA GLU A 165 -13.57 -17.00 -0.58
C GLU A 165 -14.69 -16.11 -0.03
N TYR A 166 -14.75 -14.84 -0.46
CA TYR A 166 -15.70 -13.84 0.00
C TYR A 166 -16.47 -13.21 -1.16
N SER A 167 -17.73 -12.90 -0.92
CA SER A 167 -18.63 -12.32 -1.92
C SER A 167 -18.39 -10.82 -2.13
N ALA A 168 -18.85 -10.30 -3.28
CA ALA A 168 -18.87 -8.87 -3.56
C ALA A 168 -19.61 -8.07 -2.47
N VAL A 169 -20.72 -8.60 -1.95
CA VAL A 169 -21.51 -7.95 -0.89
C VAL A 169 -20.71 -7.81 0.40
N GLN A 170 -19.91 -8.81 0.78
CA GLN A 170 -19.05 -8.72 1.95
C GLN A 170 -17.99 -7.63 1.77
N TYR A 171 -17.35 -7.54 0.60
CA TYR A 171 -16.38 -6.47 0.32
C TYR A 171 -17.01 -5.08 0.32
N GLN A 172 -18.25 -4.94 -0.19
CA GLN A 172 -18.97 -3.66 -0.21
C GLN A 172 -19.27 -3.10 1.19
N GLN A 173 -19.28 -3.92 2.23
CA GLN A 173 -19.48 -3.47 3.61
C GLN A 173 -18.21 -2.87 4.25
N VAL A 174 -17.04 -3.15 3.70
CA VAL A 174 -15.76 -2.70 4.26
C VAL A 174 -15.53 -1.23 3.94
N GLN A 175 -15.31 -0.42 4.98
CA GLN A 175 -15.07 1.02 4.83
C GLN A 175 -13.59 1.41 4.93
N THR A 176 -12.71 0.44 5.11
CA THR A 176 -11.25 0.64 5.22
C THR A 176 -10.68 1.15 3.90
N PRO A 177 -9.99 2.29 3.86
CA PRO A 177 -9.26 2.75 2.68
C PRO A 177 -8.27 1.68 2.21
N THR A 178 -8.27 1.37 0.92
CA THR A 178 -7.50 0.23 0.38
C THR A 178 -6.67 0.63 -0.84
N LEU A 179 -5.40 0.24 -0.85
CA LEU A 179 -4.53 0.28 -2.02
C LEU A 179 -4.32 -1.13 -2.56
N ILE A 180 -5.04 -1.51 -3.61
CA ILE A 180 -4.87 -2.78 -4.31
C ILE A 180 -3.61 -2.69 -5.18
N LEU A 181 -2.62 -3.55 -4.92
CA LEU A 181 -1.33 -3.50 -5.58
C LEU A 181 -0.96 -4.87 -6.15
N TYR A 182 -0.45 -4.91 -7.38
CA TYR A 182 0.07 -6.13 -8.01
C TYR A 182 1.02 -5.80 -9.17
N GLY A 183 1.79 -6.80 -9.60
CA GLY A 183 2.67 -6.67 -10.75
C GLY A 183 1.96 -6.90 -12.07
N GLU A 184 2.30 -6.15 -13.10
CA GLU A 184 1.71 -6.23 -14.44
C GLU A 184 1.74 -7.66 -15.02
N ARG A 185 2.80 -8.43 -14.72
CA ARG A 185 2.98 -9.80 -15.18
C ARG A 185 2.28 -10.85 -14.32
N ASP A 186 1.71 -10.46 -13.18
CA ASP A 186 0.91 -11.37 -12.33
C ASP A 186 -0.51 -11.50 -12.88
N THR A 187 -0.63 -12.20 -14.00
CA THR A 187 -1.91 -12.47 -14.67
C THR A 187 -2.79 -13.50 -13.95
N GLY A 188 -2.26 -14.16 -12.95
CA GLY A 188 -2.95 -15.10 -12.08
C GLY A 188 -3.56 -14.43 -10.85
N LEU A 189 -2.80 -14.46 -9.74
CA LEU A 189 -3.29 -13.96 -8.44
C LEU A 189 -3.51 -12.44 -8.43
N GLY A 190 -2.69 -11.66 -9.15
CA GLY A 190 -2.85 -10.21 -9.24
C GLY A 190 -4.18 -9.80 -9.85
N GLN A 191 -4.51 -10.36 -11.02
CA GLN A 191 -5.78 -10.07 -11.68
C GLN A 191 -6.98 -10.65 -10.91
N GLN A 192 -6.84 -11.84 -10.32
CA GLN A 192 -7.87 -12.42 -9.46
C GLN A 192 -8.17 -11.54 -8.25
N ALA A 193 -7.10 -11.01 -7.61
CA ALA A 193 -7.25 -10.11 -6.49
C ALA A 193 -7.99 -8.82 -6.89
N LEU A 194 -7.62 -8.22 -8.03
CA LEU A 194 -8.32 -7.04 -8.55
C LEU A 194 -9.81 -7.33 -8.78
N GLN A 195 -10.15 -8.44 -9.46
CA GLN A 195 -11.54 -8.82 -9.75
C GLN A 195 -12.40 -8.91 -8.48
N SER A 196 -11.85 -9.40 -7.37
CA SER A 196 -12.57 -9.50 -6.11
C SER A 196 -12.58 -8.19 -5.32
N LEU A 197 -11.41 -7.58 -5.16
CA LEU A 197 -11.22 -6.44 -4.25
C LEU A 197 -11.71 -5.11 -4.84
N GLN A 198 -11.95 -5.00 -6.14
CA GLN A 198 -12.58 -3.81 -6.74
C GLN A 198 -13.98 -3.50 -6.18
N HIS A 199 -14.60 -4.46 -5.49
CA HIS A 199 -15.87 -4.26 -4.80
C HIS A 199 -15.75 -3.49 -3.47
N LEU A 200 -14.52 -3.26 -2.98
CA LEU A 200 -14.28 -2.40 -1.82
C LEU A 200 -14.65 -0.94 -2.17
N PRO A 201 -15.50 -0.25 -1.38
CA PRO A 201 -15.99 1.10 -1.75
C PRO A 201 -14.90 2.15 -1.83
N LYS A 202 -13.87 2.04 -0.98
CA LYS A 202 -12.78 3.01 -0.87
C LYS A 202 -11.47 2.41 -1.32
N HIS A 203 -11.34 2.10 -2.61
CA HIS A 203 -10.12 1.51 -3.13
C HIS A 203 -9.43 2.38 -4.20
N ARG A 204 -8.15 2.15 -4.34
CA ARG A 204 -7.31 2.61 -5.44
C ARG A 204 -6.47 1.45 -5.92
N VAL A 205 -6.16 1.40 -7.22
CA VAL A 205 -5.37 0.34 -7.83
C VAL A 205 -4.04 0.90 -8.30
N VAL A 206 -2.96 0.19 -8.00
CA VAL A 206 -1.62 0.45 -8.56
C VAL A 206 -1.09 -0.85 -9.14
N VAL A 207 -0.74 -0.81 -10.43
CA VAL A 207 -0.07 -1.90 -11.15
C VAL A 207 1.38 -1.53 -11.34
N LEU A 208 2.32 -2.39 -10.89
CA LEU A 208 3.74 -2.14 -11.05
C LEU A 208 4.23 -2.67 -12.41
N PRO A 209 4.68 -1.77 -13.32
CA PRO A 209 5.05 -2.16 -14.68
C PRO A 209 6.22 -3.15 -14.71
N GLY A 210 6.10 -4.22 -15.50
CA GLY A 210 7.13 -5.22 -15.68
C GLY A 210 7.43 -6.11 -14.47
N ALA A 211 6.67 -5.97 -13.35
CA ALA A 211 6.84 -6.79 -12.15
C ALA A 211 5.99 -8.06 -12.21
N GLY A 212 6.47 -9.12 -11.59
CA GLY A 212 5.76 -10.40 -11.41
C GLY A 212 4.94 -10.43 -10.11
N HIS A 213 4.72 -11.65 -9.58
CA HIS A 213 3.90 -11.87 -8.39
C HIS A 213 4.46 -11.19 -7.13
N ALA A 214 5.75 -11.32 -6.86
CA ALA A 214 6.42 -10.63 -5.76
C ALA A 214 6.84 -9.20 -6.17
N CYS A 215 5.89 -8.41 -6.64
CA CYS A 215 6.15 -7.13 -7.30
C CYS A 215 6.90 -6.11 -6.43
N TYR A 216 6.75 -6.19 -5.10
CA TYR A 216 7.50 -5.37 -4.14
C TYR A 216 8.98 -5.76 -4.03
N MET A 217 9.34 -6.98 -4.47
CA MET A 217 10.73 -7.44 -4.63
C MET A 217 11.31 -7.03 -5.97
N ASP A 218 10.51 -7.14 -7.03
CA ASP A 218 10.94 -6.82 -8.40
C ASP A 218 11.10 -5.32 -8.63
N LYS A 219 10.27 -4.51 -7.97
CA LYS A 219 10.20 -3.04 -8.12
C LYS A 219 10.07 -2.36 -6.75
N PRO A 220 11.08 -2.48 -5.87
CA PRO A 220 10.99 -1.97 -4.49
C PRO A 220 10.78 -0.46 -4.42
N GLU A 221 11.40 0.31 -5.31
CA GLU A 221 11.26 1.77 -5.33
C GLU A 221 9.84 2.20 -5.72
N ASP A 222 9.27 1.60 -6.77
CA ASP A 222 7.91 1.88 -7.21
C ASP A 222 6.89 1.46 -6.15
N PHE A 223 7.13 0.32 -5.49
CA PHE A 223 6.33 -0.14 -4.36
C PHE A 223 6.38 0.87 -3.19
N HIS A 224 7.58 1.32 -2.80
CA HIS A 224 7.75 2.30 -1.74
C HIS A 224 7.04 3.62 -2.05
N GLN A 225 7.14 4.11 -3.29
CA GLN A 225 6.43 5.31 -3.72
C GLN A 225 4.91 5.14 -3.64
N ALA A 226 4.38 4.00 -4.09
CA ALA A 226 2.96 3.71 -4.02
C ALA A 226 2.46 3.63 -2.56
N LEU A 227 3.21 2.95 -1.69
CA LEU A 227 2.90 2.82 -0.27
C LEU A 227 2.92 4.18 0.44
N LEU A 228 4.00 4.96 0.29
CA LEU A 228 4.11 6.29 0.91
C LEU A 228 3.05 7.26 0.37
N GLY A 229 2.77 7.22 -0.93
CA GLY A 229 1.71 8.02 -1.53
C GLY A 229 0.32 7.68 -0.98
N PHE A 230 0.06 6.42 -0.65
CA PHE A 230 -1.17 5.99 0.01
C PHE A 230 -1.20 6.45 1.48
N LEU A 231 -0.14 6.21 2.25
CA LEU A 231 -0.03 6.62 3.64
C LEU A 231 -0.24 8.14 3.81
N GLY A 232 0.28 8.95 2.90
CA GLY A 232 0.12 10.41 2.91
C GLY A 232 -1.31 10.90 2.67
N GLN A 233 -2.22 10.06 2.20
CA GLN A 233 -3.65 10.36 1.98
C GLN A 233 -4.55 9.93 3.13
N LEU A 234 -4.04 9.11 4.05
CA LEU A 234 -4.78 8.69 5.24
C LEU A 234 -4.80 9.82 6.27
N LYS A 235 -5.99 10.12 6.78
CA LYS A 235 -6.22 11.14 7.81
C LYS A 235 -6.32 10.50 9.18
#